data_8f5c8cc0a701ffab97796f80139ecf1e
#
_entry.id   8f5c8cc0a701ffab97796f80139ecf1e
#
_cell.length_a   1.000
_cell.length_b   1.000
_cell.length_c   1.000
_cell.angle_alpha   90.00
_cell.angle_beta   90.00
_cell.angle_gamma   90.00
#
_symmetry.space_group_name_H-M   'P 1'
#
loop_
_entity.id
_entity.type
_entity.pdbx_description
1 polymer ?
#
loop_
_entity_poly.entity_id
_entity_poly.type
_entity_poly.pdbx_seq_one_letter_code
_entity_poly.pdbx_strand_id
1 'polypeptide(L)'
;MRGSVRGACLTTLAVGVLLLSASCGSAPEKPGAGPTTSETFTRTGTGTPLSASTLPANRATPAPPKPITGASSPAPRTSIPSSLRGHVVTRIPTSRKVVALTFDASTNSDGVDPILATLAKEKVAATFYLTGDFVKRFPALAVRLSAAGRLGNHTEDHANLRKLTDTEVRFQVTSARRTILRVTGEDPRPLFRFPFSGSDSRDLRLVNDLGYVAVGWTVDTLGWQGTSGGQSADSVVHRVLAAATPGEIVLMDFGSNPADDSTLDADALPLVISGLRAAGYGFVTLDALGAQD
;
A
#
# COMPACT_ATOMS: atom_id res chain seq x y z
N MET A 1 -22.78 57.58 37.44
CA MET A 1 -21.57 57.98 38.18
C MET A 1 -20.44 57.11 37.70
N ARG A 2 -19.54 57.75 36.98
CA ARG A 2 -18.06 57.72 37.10
C ARG A 2 -17.49 56.31 37.28
N GLY A 3 -16.77 55.65 36.34
CA GLY A 3 -15.62 56.14 35.55
C GLY A 3 -14.38 55.40 36.02
N SER A 4 -13.68 54.72 35.21
CA SER A 4 -12.22 54.86 35.12
C SER A 4 -11.63 53.92 34.09
N VAL A 5 -10.97 54.48 33.13
CA VAL A 5 -10.08 53.95 32.10
C VAL A 5 -8.69 53.80 32.72
N ARG A 6 -7.90 52.80 32.28
CA ARG A 6 -6.42 52.73 32.22
C ARG A 6 -6.03 51.27 32.00
N GLY A 7 -5.12 50.86 31.13
CA GLY A 7 -4.20 51.56 30.30
C GLY A 7 -3.45 50.44 29.52
N ALA A 8 -3.16 50.72 28.27
CA ALA A 8 -2.38 49.87 27.38
C ALA A 8 -0.91 49.76 27.82
N CYS A 9 -0.33 48.59 27.68
CA CYS A 9 1.12 48.46 27.64
C CYS A 9 1.50 47.66 26.38
N LEU A 10 1.91 48.40 25.34
CA LEU A 10 2.62 47.85 24.16
C LEU A 10 4.04 47.53 24.59
N THR A 11 4.45 46.28 24.39
CA THR A 11 5.86 45.90 24.39
C THR A 11 6.24 45.45 22.97
N THR A 12 6.95 46.33 22.30
CA THR A 12 7.59 46.10 21.00
C THR A 12 8.82 45.20 21.22
N LEU A 13 8.87 44.02 20.60
CA LEU A 13 10.09 43.22 20.53
C LEU A 13 10.68 43.34 19.13
N ALA A 14 11.93 43.82 19.09
CA ALA A 14 12.73 44.03 17.88
C ALA A 14 13.17 42.70 17.27
N VAL A 15 12.98 42.58 15.96
CA VAL A 15 13.51 41.48 15.12
C VAL A 15 14.95 41.81 14.76
N GLY A 16 15.89 41.04 15.29
CA GLY A 16 17.29 41.08 14.87
C GLY A 16 17.48 40.20 13.65
N VAL A 17 17.81 40.83 12.52
CA VAL A 17 18.26 40.12 11.27
C VAL A 17 19.75 39.82 11.41
N LEU A 18 20.10 38.56 11.49
CA LEU A 18 21.49 38.08 11.37
C LEU A 18 21.78 37.67 9.91
N LEU A 19 22.54 38.50 9.23
CA LEU A 19 23.13 38.17 7.92
C LEU A 19 24.35 37.28 8.12
N LEU A 20 24.32 36.03 7.66
CA LEU A 20 25.48 35.17 7.55
C LEU A 20 25.88 35.03 6.09
N SER A 21 27.12 35.48 5.84
CA SER A 21 27.83 35.52 4.59
C SER A 21 28.16 34.14 4.04
N ALA A 22 27.96 33.98 2.72
CA ALA A 22 28.36 32.83 1.95
C ALA A 22 29.90 32.67 1.90
N SER A 23 30.38 31.48 2.21
CA SER A 23 31.75 31.04 1.90
C SER A 23 31.71 30.01 0.79
N CYS A 24 32.34 30.35 -0.35
CA CYS A 24 32.61 29.43 -1.44
C CYS A 24 33.65 28.38 -0.99
N GLY A 25 33.25 27.12 -0.98
CA GLY A 25 34.13 25.97 -0.78
C GLY A 25 34.18 25.13 -2.04
N SER A 26 35.38 24.96 -2.58
CA SER A 26 35.75 24.27 -3.82
C SER A 26 35.40 22.78 -3.81
N ALA A 27 34.97 22.26 -4.97
CA ALA A 27 34.73 20.84 -5.23
C ALA A 27 36.02 19.99 -5.18
N PRO A 28 35.98 18.74 -4.70
CA PRO A 28 37.10 17.82 -4.84
C PRO A 28 37.08 17.09 -6.19
N GLU A 29 38.28 16.99 -6.76
CA GLU A 29 38.64 16.32 -8.00
C GLU A 29 38.38 14.81 -7.96
N LYS A 30 38.01 14.24 -9.12
CA LYS A 30 37.90 12.79 -9.37
C LYS A 30 39.29 12.15 -9.43
N PRO A 31 39.52 10.99 -8.84
CA PRO A 31 40.73 10.17 -9.09
C PRO A 31 40.58 9.43 -10.44
N GLY A 32 41.71 9.44 -11.17
CA GLY A 32 41.86 8.89 -12.50
C GLY A 32 41.77 7.36 -12.59
N ALA A 33 41.46 6.93 -13.82
CA ALA A 33 41.45 5.54 -14.25
C ALA A 33 42.86 4.92 -14.22
N GLY A 34 43.01 3.79 -13.55
CA GLY A 34 44.19 2.92 -13.66
C GLY A 34 43.99 1.87 -14.77
N PRO A 35 45.10 1.32 -15.34
CA PRO A 35 45.03 0.55 -16.58
C PRO A 35 44.55 -0.90 -16.39
N THR A 36 43.74 -1.32 -17.35
CA THR A 36 43.28 -2.69 -17.54
C THR A 36 44.42 -3.59 -18.01
N THR A 37 44.83 -4.56 -17.21
CA THR A 37 45.68 -5.67 -17.65
C THR A 37 44.80 -6.84 -18.06
N SER A 38 44.80 -7.15 -19.35
CA SER A 38 44.25 -8.38 -19.91
C SER A 38 45.23 -9.52 -19.69
N GLU A 39 44.90 -10.47 -18.86
CA GLU A 39 45.61 -11.76 -18.79
C GLU A 39 44.95 -12.76 -19.73
N THR A 40 45.69 -13.12 -20.76
CA THR A 40 45.36 -14.19 -21.71
C THR A 40 45.77 -15.55 -21.09
N PHE A 41 44.79 -16.37 -20.73
CA PHE A 41 45.03 -17.72 -20.27
C PHE A 41 45.13 -18.68 -21.47
N THR A 42 46.36 -19.11 -21.80
CA THR A 42 46.65 -20.18 -22.77
C THR A 42 46.43 -21.53 -22.12
N ARG A 43 45.47 -22.28 -22.60
CA ARG A 43 45.19 -23.66 -22.14
C ARG A 43 45.86 -24.67 -23.06
N THR A 44 46.97 -25.21 -22.66
CA THR A 44 47.53 -26.47 -23.20
C THR A 44 47.28 -27.60 -22.23
N GLY A 45 46.56 -28.63 -22.65
CA GLY A 45 46.34 -29.82 -21.85
C GLY A 45 45.77 -30.94 -22.72
N THR A 46 46.63 -31.77 -23.24
CA THR A 46 46.39 -33.08 -23.86
C THR A 46 45.74 -34.03 -22.85
N GLY A 47 44.59 -34.59 -23.18
CA GLY A 47 43.91 -35.63 -22.38
C GLY A 47 43.05 -36.57 -23.25
N THR A 48 43.44 -37.79 -23.25
CA THR A 48 43.00 -39.03 -23.85
C THR A 48 41.47 -39.26 -23.89
N PRO A 49 40.88 -39.89 -24.93
CA PRO A 49 39.45 -40.17 -24.99
C PRO A 49 39.09 -41.39 -24.13
N LEU A 50 38.15 -41.20 -23.19
CA LEU A 50 37.53 -42.27 -22.43
C LEU A 50 36.24 -42.74 -23.11
N SER A 51 36.16 -44.08 -23.22
CA SER A 51 35.12 -44.92 -23.78
C SER A 51 33.68 -44.46 -23.49
N ALA A 52 32.86 -44.55 -24.52
CA ALA A 52 31.41 -44.43 -24.46
C ALA A 52 30.81 -45.58 -23.65
N SER A 53 30.20 -45.30 -22.50
CA SER A 53 29.35 -46.25 -21.78
C SER A 53 27.89 -45.95 -22.16
N THR A 54 27.28 -46.89 -22.82
CA THR A 54 25.87 -46.88 -23.22
C THR A 54 24.98 -47.01 -21.98
N LEU A 55 24.23 -45.95 -21.65
CA LEU A 55 23.13 -45.99 -20.70
C LEU A 55 21.80 -46.33 -21.41
N PRO A 56 20.95 -47.18 -20.82
CA PRO A 56 19.69 -47.57 -21.46
C PRO A 56 18.70 -46.42 -21.49
N ALA A 57 18.15 -46.14 -22.66
CA ALA A 57 17.02 -45.27 -22.87
C ALA A 57 15.75 -45.89 -22.30
N ASN A 58 15.31 -45.44 -21.13
CA ASN A 58 13.89 -45.55 -20.78
C ASN A 58 13.57 -44.47 -19.72
N ARG A 59 13.32 -43.26 -20.18
CA ARG A 59 12.72 -42.22 -19.37
C ARG A 59 11.40 -41.85 -20.02
N ALA A 60 10.32 -42.43 -19.50
CA ALA A 60 8.97 -42.05 -19.86
C ALA A 60 8.79 -40.52 -19.64
N THR A 61 8.48 -39.84 -20.72
CA THR A 61 8.08 -38.41 -20.68
C THR A 61 6.84 -38.29 -19.82
N PRO A 62 6.82 -37.43 -18.77
CA PRO A 62 5.58 -37.18 -18.03
C PRO A 62 4.54 -36.59 -18.99
N ALA A 63 3.35 -37.14 -18.99
CA ALA A 63 2.22 -36.62 -19.73
C ALA A 63 1.93 -35.17 -19.29
N PRO A 64 1.54 -34.26 -20.20
CA PRO A 64 1.16 -32.90 -19.81
C PRO A 64 0.00 -32.96 -18.82
N PRO A 65 0.01 -32.08 -17.79
CA PRO A 65 -1.08 -32.03 -16.82
C PRO A 65 -2.39 -31.75 -17.54
N LYS A 66 -3.41 -32.55 -17.24
CA LYS A 66 -4.77 -32.33 -17.75
C LYS A 66 -5.22 -30.91 -17.40
N PRO A 67 -5.90 -30.18 -18.30
CA PRO A 67 -6.49 -28.89 -17.98
C PRO A 67 -7.42 -29.07 -16.78
N ILE A 68 -7.22 -28.27 -15.75
CA ILE A 68 -8.15 -28.16 -14.62
C ILE A 68 -9.38 -27.42 -15.15
N THR A 69 -10.29 -28.16 -15.76
CA THR A 69 -11.65 -27.68 -16.08
C THR A 69 -12.44 -27.65 -14.79
N GLY A 70 -12.50 -26.48 -14.16
CA GLY A 70 -13.25 -26.29 -12.91
C GLY A 70 -12.99 -24.96 -12.20
N ALA A 71 -12.31 -24.01 -12.84
CA ALA A 71 -12.36 -22.64 -12.33
C ALA A 71 -13.74 -22.07 -12.66
N SER A 72 -14.66 -22.15 -11.70
CA SER A 72 -15.89 -21.37 -11.72
C SER A 72 -15.49 -19.92 -11.98
N SER A 73 -15.98 -19.36 -13.10
CA SER A 73 -15.85 -17.92 -13.37
C SER A 73 -16.36 -17.18 -12.14
N PRO A 74 -15.61 -16.25 -11.55
CA PRO A 74 -16.11 -15.49 -10.40
C PRO A 74 -17.45 -14.88 -10.79
N ALA A 75 -18.46 -15.06 -9.95
CA ALA A 75 -19.78 -14.48 -10.14
C ALA A 75 -19.63 -12.99 -10.49
N PRO A 76 -20.48 -12.43 -11.38
CA PRO A 76 -20.43 -11.01 -11.74
C PRO A 76 -20.54 -10.22 -10.43
N ARG A 77 -19.48 -9.49 -10.09
CA ARG A 77 -19.44 -8.69 -8.87
C ARG A 77 -20.55 -7.65 -8.95
N THR A 78 -21.34 -7.60 -7.93
CA THR A 78 -22.53 -6.74 -7.75
C THR A 78 -22.25 -5.32 -8.28
N SER A 79 -23.19 -4.79 -9.05
CA SER A 79 -23.17 -3.39 -9.48
C SER A 79 -22.99 -2.50 -8.25
N ILE A 80 -22.11 -1.49 -8.36
CA ILE A 80 -21.90 -0.51 -7.28
C ILE A 80 -23.25 0.09 -6.89
N PRO A 81 -23.66 0.01 -5.61
CA PRO A 81 -24.86 0.68 -5.15
C PRO A 81 -24.81 2.18 -5.50
N SER A 82 -25.90 2.73 -6.01
CA SER A 82 -25.96 4.15 -6.39
C SER A 82 -25.63 5.08 -5.22
N SER A 83 -25.94 4.65 -3.99
CA SER A 83 -25.61 5.34 -2.74
C SER A 83 -24.11 5.51 -2.48
N LEU A 84 -23.25 4.71 -3.12
CA LEU A 84 -21.79 4.78 -2.95
C LEU A 84 -21.11 5.55 -4.09
N ARG A 85 -21.87 6.13 -5.03
CA ARG A 85 -21.32 6.91 -6.13
C ARG A 85 -21.22 8.40 -5.80
N GLY A 86 -20.28 9.09 -6.44
CA GLY A 86 -20.14 10.55 -6.36
C GLY A 86 -19.52 11.11 -5.10
N HIS A 87 -19.11 10.26 -4.17
CA HIS A 87 -18.40 10.65 -2.95
C HIS A 87 -17.36 9.62 -2.52
N VAL A 88 -16.48 10.00 -1.59
CA VAL A 88 -15.54 9.10 -0.96
C VAL A 88 -16.21 8.46 0.26
N VAL A 89 -16.27 7.14 0.28
CA VAL A 89 -16.81 6.38 1.42
C VAL A 89 -15.74 6.30 2.51
N THR A 90 -15.99 6.91 3.65
CA THR A 90 -15.03 6.98 4.77
C THR A 90 -15.38 6.04 5.92
N ARG A 91 -16.56 5.38 5.86
CA ARG A 91 -17.04 4.45 6.87
C ARG A 91 -18.02 3.46 6.23
N ILE A 92 -17.99 2.21 6.66
CA ILE A 92 -19.00 1.23 6.26
C ILE A 92 -20.36 1.65 6.89
N PRO A 93 -21.44 1.77 6.09
CA PRO A 93 -22.74 2.16 6.61
C PRO A 93 -23.41 1.00 7.36
N THR A 94 -23.06 0.81 8.63
CA THR A 94 -23.59 -0.24 9.49
C THR A 94 -23.66 0.21 10.96
N SER A 95 -24.61 -0.35 11.72
CA SER A 95 -24.67 -0.20 13.17
C SER A 95 -23.89 -1.30 13.93
N ARG A 96 -23.43 -2.34 13.22
CA ARG A 96 -22.67 -3.44 13.80
C ARG A 96 -21.28 -2.97 14.23
N LYS A 97 -20.81 -3.44 15.38
CA LYS A 97 -19.42 -3.21 15.81
C LYS A 97 -18.44 -4.00 14.96
N VAL A 98 -18.15 -3.50 13.76
CA VAL A 98 -17.17 -4.07 12.84
C VAL A 98 -16.19 -2.99 12.38
N VAL A 99 -14.95 -3.40 12.10
CA VAL A 99 -13.86 -2.56 11.61
C VAL A 99 -13.26 -3.21 10.36
N ALA A 100 -12.94 -2.41 9.36
CA ALA A 100 -12.14 -2.84 8.21
C ALA A 100 -10.71 -2.33 8.38
N LEU A 101 -9.76 -3.25 8.59
CA LEU A 101 -8.33 -2.94 8.49
C LEU A 101 -7.97 -2.87 7.01
N THR A 102 -7.39 -1.75 6.59
CA THR A 102 -6.98 -1.55 5.20
C THR A 102 -5.53 -1.10 5.15
N PHE A 103 -4.79 -1.62 4.17
CA PHE A 103 -3.37 -1.37 4.01
C PHE A 103 -3.08 -0.86 2.61
N ASP A 104 -2.37 0.26 2.50
CA ASP A 104 -1.96 0.83 1.23
C ASP A 104 -0.55 0.39 0.85
N ALA A 105 -0.35 0.17 -0.45
CA ALA A 105 0.96 -0.15 -1.00
C ALA A 105 1.89 1.05 -0.93
N SER A 106 3.06 0.83 -0.36
CA SER A 106 4.18 1.76 -0.34
C SER A 106 5.19 1.46 -1.46
N THR A 107 6.33 2.17 -1.45
CA THR A 107 7.44 1.96 -2.39
C THR A 107 8.27 0.71 -2.09
N ASN A 108 8.15 0.15 -0.89
CA ASN A 108 8.80 -1.08 -0.43
C ASN A 108 7.78 -2.05 0.18
N SER A 109 8.24 -3.18 0.71
CA SER A 109 7.40 -4.28 1.18
C SER A 109 7.75 -4.77 2.58
N ASP A 110 8.50 -4.01 3.36
CA ASP A 110 9.17 -4.47 4.57
C ASP A 110 8.20 -4.87 5.68
N GLY A 111 7.03 -4.23 5.75
CA GLY A 111 5.95 -4.57 6.69
C GLY A 111 5.02 -5.70 6.24
N VAL A 112 5.11 -6.18 4.96
CA VAL A 112 4.14 -7.17 4.44
C VAL A 112 4.19 -8.48 5.22
N ASP A 113 5.38 -9.05 5.44
CA ASP A 113 5.52 -10.33 6.11
C ASP A 113 5.02 -10.32 7.57
N PRO A 114 5.40 -9.36 8.42
CA PRO A 114 4.87 -9.29 9.79
C PRO A 114 3.36 -8.99 9.84
N ILE A 115 2.82 -8.18 8.92
CA ILE A 115 1.37 -7.94 8.81
C ILE A 115 0.65 -9.25 8.47
N LEU A 116 1.08 -9.96 7.41
CA LEU A 116 0.46 -11.23 7.02
C LEU A 116 0.55 -12.29 8.13
N ALA A 117 1.68 -12.37 8.82
CA ALA A 117 1.85 -13.28 9.97
C ALA A 117 0.86 -12.96 11.11
N THR A 118 0.70 -11.67 11.43
CA THR A 118 -0.24 -11.20 12.45
C THR A 118 -1.70 -11.50 12.05
N LEU A 119 -2.09 -11.13 10.82
CA LEU A 119 -3.44 -11.38 10.32
C LEU A 119 -3.79 -12.86 10.33
N ALA A 120 -2.86 -13.73 9.90
CA ALA A 120 -3.06 -15.18 9.92
C ALA A 120 -3.18 -15.72 11.34
N LYS A 121 -2.28 -15.34 12.27
CA LYS A 121 -2.32 -15.72 13.68
C LYS A 121 -3.63 -15.31 14.33
N GLU A 122 -4.05 -14.09 14.08
CA GLU A 122 -5.26 -13.52 14.66
C GLU A 122 -6.54 -13.89 13.89
N LYS A 123 -6.43 -14.59 12.75
CA LYS A 123 -7.57 -14.96 11.89
C LYS A 123 -8.43 -13.75 11.50
N VAL A 124 -7.77 -12.66 11.13
CA VAL A 124 -8.38 -11.41 10.70
C VAL A 124 -8.16 -11.25 9.20
N ALA A 125 -9.25 -11.04 8.46
CA ALA A 125 -9.17 -10.64 7.05
C ALA A 125 -9.03 -9.12 6.95
N ALA A 126 -8.29 -8.66 5.93
CA ALA A 126 -8.03 -7.25 5.67
C ALA A 126 -8.29 -6.89 4.19
N THR A 127 -8.20 -5.60 3.85
CA THR A 127 -8.23 -5.13 2.46
C THR A 127 -6.91 -4.47 2.12
N PHE A 128 -6.32 -4.83 0.96
CA PHE A 128 -5.03 -4.33 0.50
C PHE A 128 -5.19 -3.53 -0.79
N TYR A 129 -4.82 -2.25 -0.75
CA TYR A 129 -4.84 -1.38 -1.92
C TYR A 129 -3.48 -1.42 -2.60
N LEU A 130 -3.41 -2.03 -3.79
CA LEU A 130 -2.17 -2.26 -4.51
C LEU A 130 -2.00 -1.27 -5.66
N THR A 131 -0.78 -0.73 -5.81
CA THR A 131 -0.38 -0.05 -7.03
C THR A 131 0.07 -1.07 -8.09
N GLY A 132 -0.04 -0.71 -9.37
CA GLY A 132 0.49 -1.55 -10.45
C GLY A 132 2.00 -1.77 -10.31
N ASP A 133 2.74 -0.73 -9.91
CA ASP A 133 4.19 -0.81 -9.74
C ASP A 133 4.59 -1.72 -8.57
N PHE A 134 3.87 -1.69 -7.44
CA PHE A 134 4.09 -2.65 -6.37
C PHE A 134 3.92 -4.09 -6.84
N VAL A 135 2.85 -4.38 -7.57
CA VAL A 135 2.56 -5.72 -8.08
C VAL A 135 3.62 -6.20 -9.08
N LYS A 136 4.13 -5.32 -9.93
CA LYS A 136 5.23 -5.64 -10.86
C LYS A 136 6.53 -5.94 -10.11
N ARG A 137 6.83 -5.15 -9.08
CA ARG A 137 8.06 -5.26 -8.29
C ARG A 137 8.04 -6.47 -7.36
N PHE A 138 6.88 -6.79 -6.79
CA PHE A 138 6.71 -7.83 -5.78
C PHE A 138 5.57 -8.81 -6.13
N PRO A 139 5.62 -9.50 -7.28
CA PRO A 139 4.50 -10.32 -7.75
C PRO A 139 4.13 -11.47 -6.80
N ALA A 140 5.11 -12.11 -6.17
CA ALA A 140 4.86 -13.18 -5.20
C ALA A 140 4.15 -12.66 -3.93
N LEU A 141 4.49 -11.45 -3.47
CA LEU A 141 3.79 -10.82 -2.33
C LEU A 141 2.37 -10.43 -2.71
N ALA A 142 2.15 -9.91 -3.93
CA ALA A 142 0.80 -9.59 -4.40
C ALA A 142 -0.12 -10.83 -4.41
N VAL A 143 0.40 -12.00 -4.81
CA VAL A 143 -0.34 -13.28 -4.72
C VAL A 143 -0.63 -13.66 -3.27
N ARG A 144 0.31 -13.49 -2.35
CA ARG A 144 0.10 -13.78 -0.93
C ARG A 144 -0.92 -12.84 -0.30
N LEU A 145 -0.89 -11.56 -0.64
CA LEU A 145 -1.87 -10.55 -0.19
C LEU A 145 -3.27 -10.90 -0.69
N SER A 146 -3.42 -11.33 -1.96
CA SER A 146 -4.72 -11.76 -2.52
C SER A 146 -5.28 -13.01 -1.82
N ALA A 147 -4.42 -13.90 -1.36
CA ALA A 147 -4.84 -15.08 -0.60
C ALA A 147 -5.23 -14.75 0.86
N ALA A 148 -4.72 -13.64 1.40
CA ALA A 148 -4.94 -13.23 2.79
C ALA A 148 -6.14 -12.28 2.97
N GLY A 149 -6.62 -11.65 1.89
CA GLY A 149 -7.71 -10.68 2.00
C GLY A 149 -8.19 -10.13 0.67
N ARG A 150 -8.95 -9.05 0.73
CA ARG A 150 -9.55 -8.38 -0.42
C ARG A 150 -8.57 -7.40 -1.06
N LEU A 151 -8.48 -7.39 -2.39
CA LEU A 151 -7.67 -6.40 -3.11
C LEU A 151 -8.48 -5.18 -3.53
N GLY A 152 -7.85 -4.02 -3.47
CA GLY A 152 -8.30 -2.75 -4.04
C GLY A 152 -7.25 -2.17 -4.99
N ASN A 153 -7.65 -1.16 -5.77
CA ASN A 153 -6.81 -0.47 -6.75
C ASN A 153 -6.31 0.86 -6.16
N HIS A 154 -5.00 1.10 -6.24
CA HIS A 154 -4.35 2.30 -5.74
C HIS A 154 -3.57 3.04 -6.83
N THR A 155 -4.04 3.01 -8.07
CA THR A 155 -3.39 3.54 -9.29
C THR A 155 -2.19 2.72 -9.76
N GLU A 156 -1.63 3.08 -10.92
CA GLU A 156 -0.49 2.36 -11.48
C GLU A 156 0.81 2.67 -10.72
N ASP A 157 1.11 3.97 -10.52
CA ASP A 157 2.38 4.46 -9.98
C ASP A 157 2.22 5.43 -8.79
N HIS A 158 1.07 5.35 -8.09
CA HIS A 158 0.73 6.23 -6.97
C HIS A 158 0.62 7.72 -7.37
N ALA A 159 0.16 8.00 -8.61
CA ALA A 159 0.05 9.37 -9.12
C ALA A 159 -1.02 10.20 -8.41
N ASN A 160 -0.77 11.50 -8.26
CA ASN A 160 -1.81 12.45 -7.84
C ASN A 160 -2.75 12.75 -9.02
N LEU A 161 -3.91 12.11 -9.04
CA LEU A 161 -4.86 12.16 -10.16
C LEU A 161 -5.37 13.57 -10.47
N ARG A 162 -5.44 14.47 -9.49
CA ARG A 162 -5.83 15.87 -9.68
C ARG A 162 -4.90 16.66 -10.61
N LYS A 163 -3.67 16.16 -10.84
CA LYS A 163 -2.69 16.79 -11.71
C LYS A 163 -2.67 16.19 -13.12
N LEU A 164 -3.51 15.19 -13.39
CA LEU A 164 -3.52 14.44 -14.63
C LEU A 164 -4.74 14.79 -15.49
N THR A 165 -4.61 14.57 -16.81
CA THR A 165 -5.75 14.62 -17.74
C THR A 165 -6.67 13.42 -17.54
N ASP A 166 -7.90 13.47 -18.09
CA ASP A 166 -8.87 12.36 -18.03
C ASP A 166 -8.31 11.07 -18.63
N THR A 167 -7.54 11.18 -19.71
CA THR A 167 -6.90 10.03 -20.37
C THR A 167 -5.85 9.39 -19.46
N GLU A 168 -5.03 10.20 -18.81
CA GLU A 168 -4.00 9.71 -17.87
C GLU A 168 -4.64 9.10 -16.62
N VAL A 169 -5.69 9.71 -16.07
CA VAL A 169 -6.45 9.12 -14.94
C VAL A 169 -7.00 7.75 -15.33
N ARG A 170 -7.65 7.63 -16.49
CA ARG A 170 -8.14 6.34 -16.99
C ARG A 170 -7.02 5.33 -17.18
N PHE A 171 -5.86 5.76 -17.69
CA PHE A 171 -4.68 4.91 -17.81
C PHE A 171 -4.21 4.40 -16.44
N GLN A 172 -4.02 5.29 -15.46
CA GLN A 172 -3.60 4.95 -14.09
C GLN A 172 -4.48 3.85 -13.46
N VAL A 173 -5.79 4.03 -13.55
CA VAL A 173 -6.76 3.10 -12.94
C VAL A 173 -6.84 1.78 -13.71
N THR A 174 -6.90 1.83 -15.05
CA THR A 174 -7.09 0.61 -15.87
C THR A 174 -5.81 -0.20 -16.00
N SER A 175 -4.64 0.43 -16.01
CA SER A 175 -3.34 -0.25 -16.03
C SER A 175 -3.10 -1.02 -14.75
N ALA A 176 -3.27 -0.38 -13.58
CA ALA A 176 -3.17 -1.05 -12.29
C ALA A 176 -4.10 -2.27 -12.20
N ARG A 177 -5.38 -2.09 -12.59
CA ARG A 177 -6.33 -3.21 -12.62
C ARG A 177 -5.83 -4.38 -13.45
N ARG A 178 -5.34 -4.11 -14.68
CA ARG A 178 -4.82 -5.17 -15.57
C ARG A 178 -3.63 -5.88 -14.96
N THR A 179 -2.73 -5.15 -14.31
CA THR A 179 -1.54 -5.69 -13.66
C THR A 179 -1.92 -6.55 -12.46
N ILE A 180 -2.78 -6.06 -11.57
CA ILE A 180 -3.29 -6.80 -10.41
C ILE A 180 -3.97 -8.10 -10.87
N LEU A 181 -4.95 -8.00 -11.77
CA LEU A 181 -5.71 -9.16 -12.26
C LEU A 181 -4.81 -10.20 -12.92
N ARG A 182 -3.84 -9.78 -13.74
CA ARG A 182 -2.93 -10.70 -14.43
C ARG A 182 -2.04 -11.47 -13.47
N VAL A 183 -1.56 -10.84 -12.40
CA VAL A 183 -0.61 -11.46 -11.46
C VAL A 183 -1.33 -12.28 -10.40
N THR A 184 -2.43 -11.78 -9.86
CA THR A 184 -3.13 -12.40 -8.72
C THR A 184 -4.34 -13.24 -9.11
N GLY A 185 -4.87 -13.08 -10.34
CA GLY A 185 -6.15 -13.66 -10.74
C GLY A 185 -7.38 -12.93 -10.18
N GLU A 186 -7.19 -11.92 -9.28
CA GLU A 186 -8.25 -11.20 -8.60
C GLU A 186 -8.53 -9.84 -9.25
N ASP A 187 -9.80 -9.53 -9.49
CA ASP A 187 -10.22 -8.21 -9.95
C ASP A 187 -10.36 -7.26 -8.73
N PRO A 188 -9.58 -6.16 -8.65
CA PRO A 188 -9.64 -5.24 -7.51
C PRO A 188 -10.95 -4.45 -7.43
N ARG A 189 -11.79 -4.47 -8.50
CA ARG A 189 -13.10 -3.79 -8.46
C ARG A 189 -14.04 -4.45 -7.45
N PRO A 190 -14.88 -3.66 -6.79
CA PRO A 190 -15.13 -2.23 -7.04
C PRO A 190 -14.30 -1.28 -6.17
N LEU A 191 -13.23 -1.70 -5.49
CA LEU A 191 -12.54 -0.92 -4.48
C LEU A 191 -11.41 -0.08 -5.09
N PHE A 192 -11.48 1.25 -4.87
CA PHE A 192 -10.45 2.19 -5.30
C PHE A 192 -10.11 3.15 -4.17
N ARG A 193 -8.82 3.44 -3.98
CA ARG A 193 -8.35 4.49 -3.06
C ARG A 193 -7.50 5.49 -3.82
N PHE A 194 -7.80 6.78 -3.63
CA PHE A 194 -7.02 7.86 -4.20
C PHE A 194 -5.70 8.02 -3.46
N PRO A 195 -4.56 8.12 -4.16
CA PRO A 195 -3.31 8.59 -3.55
C PRO A 195 -3.46 9.98 -2.94
N PHE A 196 -2.74 10.24 -1.86
CA PHE A 196 -2.69 11.56 -1.18
C PHE A 196 -4.05 12.10 -0.70
N SER A 197 -5.06 11.28 -0.48
CA SER A 197 -6.44 11.70 -0.14
C SER A 197 -7.05 12.69 -1.15
N GLY A 198 -6.41 12.85 -2.31
CA GLY A 198 -6.74 13.90 -3.26
C GLY A 198 -7.77 13.46 -4.30
N SER A 199 -9.02 13.93 -4.18
CA SER A 199 -10.03 13.76 -5.22
C SER A 199 -10.87 15.01 -5.38
N ASP A 200 -11.41 15.20 -6.56
CA ASP A 200 -12.45 16.16 -6.86
C ASP A 200 -13.65 15.47 -7.53
N SER A 201 -14.70 16.23 -7.86
CA SER A 201 -15.90 15.68 -8.48
C SER A 201 -15.64 15.07 -9.86
N ARG A 202 -14.62 15.55 -10.60
CA ARG A 202 -14.16 14.99 -11.87
C ARG A 202 -13.54 13.61 -11.66
N ASP A 203 -12.60 13.50 -10.72
CA ASP A 203 -11.89 12.25 -10.43
C ASP A 203 -12.85 11.17 -9.93
N LEU A 204 -13.80 11.55 -9.05
CA LEU A 204 -14.87 10.67 -8.58
C LEU A 204 -15.73 10.13 -9.73
N ARG A 205 -16.13 10.99 -10.68
CA ARG A 205 -16.86 10.51 -11.85
C ARG A 205 -16.06 9.52 -12.66
N LEU A 206 -14.78 9.84 -12.96
CA LEU A 206 -13.91 8.99 -13.77
C LEU A 206 -13.73 7.59 -13.16
N VAL A 207 -13.49 7.50 -11.85
CA VAL A 207 -13.32 6.19 -11.19
C VAL A 207 -14.65 5.43 -11.09
N ASN A 208 -15.77 6.13 -10.85
CA ASN A 208 -17.10 5.51 -10.84
C ASN A 208 -17.48 4.96 -12.22
N ASP A 209 -17.15 5.66 -13.33
CA ASP A 209 -17.40 5.23 -14.71
C ASP A 209 -16.58 3.97 -15.06
N LEU A 210 -15.42 3.79 -14.42
CA LEU A 210 -14.56 2.61 -14.56
C LEU A 210 -15.01 1.43 -13.66
N GLY A 211 -16.13 1.59 -12.93
CA GLY A 211 -16.69 0.54 -12.09
C GLY A 211 -16.12 0.49 -10.67
N TYR A 212 -15.63 1.62 -10.15
CA TYR A 212 -15.05 1.70 -8.80
C TYR A 212 -15.87 2.55 -7.84
N VAL A 213 -15.79 2.19 -6.56
CA VAL A 213 -16.17 3.01 -5.40
C VAL A 213 -14.92 3.63 -4.84
N ALA A 214 -14.92 4.94 -4.64
CA ALA A 214 -13.85 5.64 -3.96
C ALA A 214 -13.95 5.40 -2.44
N VAL A 215 -12.93 4.79 -1.85
CA VAL A 215 -12.88 4.48 -0.42
C VAL A 215 -11.74 5.25 0.24
N GLY A 216 -12.10 6.08 1.21
CA GLY A 216 -11.17 6.73 2.14
C GLY A 216 -11.06 5.93 3.43
N TRP A 217 -11.05 6.64 4.56
CA TRP A 217 -10.89 6.08 5.89
C TRP A 217 -11.59 6.92 6.95
N THR A 218 -11.88 6.28 8.07
CA THR A 218 -12.36 6.94 9.30
C THR A 218 -11.17 7.51 10.07
N VAL A 219 -10.07 6.73 10.12
CA VAL A 219 -8.83 7.09 10.82
C VAL A 219 -7.62 6.74 9.97
N ASP A 220 -6.67 7.68 9.89
CA ASP A 220 -5.33 7.49 9.39
C ASP A 220 -4.41 7.23 10.59
N THR A 221 -3.69 6.11 10.60
CA THR A 221 -2.76 5.78 11.68
C THR A 221 -1.58 6.73 11.76
N LEU A 222 -1.19 7.32 10.63
CA LEU A 222 0.03 8.08 10.44
C LEU A 222 1.32 7.26 10.66
N GLY A 223 1.22 5.93 10.72
CA GLY A 223 2.38 5.03 10.84
C GLY A 223 3.41 5.22 9.73
N TRP A 224 2.93 5.57 8.52
CA TRP A 224 3.76 5.89 7.35
C TRP A 224 4.75 7.05 7.58
N GLN A 225 4.49 7.94 8.55
CA GLN A 225 5.41 9.04 8.88
C GLN A 225 6.67 8.56 9.63
N GLY A 226 6.65 7.36 10.17
CA GLY A 226 7.78 6.78 10.90
C GLY A 226 8.09 7.45 12.24
N THR A 227 9.13 6.95 12.87
CA THR A 227 9.66 7.55 14.12
C THR A 227 10.29 8.92 13.86
N SER A 228 10.87 9.12 12.69
CA SER A 228 11.40 10.42 12.22
C SER A 228 10.32 11.49 12.08
N GLY A 229 9.08 11.09 11.79
CA GLY A 229 7.90 11.96 11.78
C GLY A 229 7.22 12.10 13.14
N GLY A 230 7.83 11.60 14.22
CA GLY A 230 7.32 11.71 15.59
C GLY A 230 6.23 10.69 15.93
N GLN A 231 6.06 9.64 15.11
CA GLN A 231 5.10 8.57 15.39
C GLN A 231 5.76 7.40 16.14
N SER A 232 4.93 6.55 16.71
CA SER A 232 5.33 5.30 17.37
C SER A 232 4.23 4.25 17.22
N ALA A 233 4.53 2.99 17.46
CA ALA A 233 3.51 1.93 17.49
C ALA A 233 2.40 2.27 18.51
N ASP A 234 2.73 2.83 19.68
CA ASP A 234 1.74 3.26 20.67
C ASP A 234 0.84 4.37 20.15
N SER A 235 1.38 5.36 19.41
CA SER A 235 0.57 6.42 18.79
C SER A 235 -0.40 5.87 17.76
N VAL A 236 0.02 4.90 16.96
CA VAL A 236 -0.84 4.16 16.01
C VAL A 236 -1.99 3.47 16.75
N VAL A 237 -1.68 2.66 17.78
CA VAL A 237 -2.69 1.98 18.60
C VAL A 237 -3.69 2.99 19.19
N HIS A 238 -3.18 4.05 19.82
CA HIS A 238 -4.04 5.07 20.44
C HIS A 238 -4.98 5.73 19.43
N ARG A 239 -4.50 6.08 18.23
CA ARG A 239 -5.32 6.71 17.19
C ARG A 239 -6.47 5.82 16.75
N VAL A 240 -6.18 4.55 16.48
CA VAL A 240 -7.21 3.58 16.06
C VAL A 240 -8.24 3.36 17.15
N LEU A 241 -7.80 3.08 18.39
CA LEU A 241 -8.73 2.80 19.48
C LEU A 241 -9.56 4.03 19.89
N ALA A 242 -9.01 5.24 19.78
CA ALA A 242 -9.74 6.48 20.05
C ALA A 242 -10.81 6.80 18.99
N ALA A 243 -10.62 6.35 17.75
CA ALA A 243 -11.56 6.54 16.64
C ALA A 243 -12.63 5.43 16.56
N ALA A 244 -12.52 4.37 17.39
CA ALA A 244 -13.31 3.16 17.27
C ALA A 244 -14.83 3.44 17.23
N THR A 245 -15.44 3.13 16.09
CA THR A 245 -16.86 3.34 15.82
C THR A 245 -17.40 2.23 14.91
N PRO A 246 -18.70 1.88 14.96
CA PRO A 246 -19.29 0.92 14.02
C PRO A 246 -19.00 1.27 12.57
N GLY A 247 -18.45 0.32 11.82
CA GLY A 247 -18.11 0.49 10.41
C GLY A 247 -16.81 1.27 10.15
N GLU A 248 -15.97 1.45 11.15
CA GLU A 248 -14.67 2.11 11.01
C GLU A 248 -13.83 1.51 9.88
N ILE A 249 -13.20 2.36 9.08
CA ILE A 249 -12.19 2.01 8.08
C ILE A 249 -10.87 2.59 8.56
N VAL A 250 -9.89 1.73 8.83
CA VAL A 250 -8.55 2.11 9.28
C VAL A 250 -7.61 2.14 8.08
N LEU A 251 -6.93 3.27 7.86
CA LEU A 251 -5.81 3.37 6.92
C LEU A 251 -4.51 3.04 7.65
N MET A 252 -3.79 2.06 7.12
CA MET A 252 -2.44 1.62 7.49
C MET A 252 -1.60 1.47 6.22
N ASP A 253 -0.27 1.42 6.37
CA ASP A 253 0.66 1.11 5.29
C ASP A 253 1.40 -0.20 5.57
N PHE A 254 1.83 -0.89 4.50
CA PHE A 254 2.63 -2.10 4.66
C PHE A 254 4.10 -1.96 4.22
N GLY A 255 4.55 -0.73 3.96
CA GLY A 255 5.98 -0.44 3.76
C GLY A 255 6.64 0.10 5.01
N SER A 256 7.97 0.20 4.96
CA SER A 256 8.74 0.96 5.96
C SER A 256 8.83 2.43 5.56
N ASN A 257 9.04 3.30 6.55
CA ASN A 257 9.34 4.70 6.30
C ASN A 257 10.75 4.83 5.69
N PRO A 258 10.94 5.53 4.56
CA PRO A 258 12.24 5.60 3.89
C PRO A 258 13.30 6.43 4.62
N ALA A 259 12.95 7.18 5.66
CA ALA A 259 13.89 8.00 6.42
C ALA A 259 14.46 7.28 7.66
N ASP A 260 13.76 6.25 8.18
CA ASP A 260 14.14 5.58 9.43
C ASP A 260 13.87 4.07 9.46
N ASP A 261 13.43 3.50 8.33
CA ASP A 261 13.13 2.08 8.13
C ASP A 261 12.07 1.51 9.10
N SER A 262 11.34 2.35 9.85
CA SER A 262 10.30 1.90 10.78
C SER A 262 9.07 1.36 10.05
N THR A 263 8.48 0.29 10.61
CA THR A 263 7.26 -0.39 10.14
C THR A 263 6.14 -0.27 11.16
N LEU A 264 5.84 0.95 11.61
CA LEU A 264 5.01 1.21 12.80
C LEU A 264 3.60 0.59 12.72
N ASP A 265 3.01 0.51 11.53
CA ASP A 265 1.70 -0.12 11.34
C ASP A 265 1.77 -1.63 11.56
N ALA A 266 2.85 -2.28 11.09
CA ALA A 266 3.08 -3.70 11.34
C ALA A 266 3.32 -4.00 12.83
N ASP A 267 4.12 -3.15 13.48
CA ASP A 267 4.49 -3.27 14.89
C ASP A 267 3.26 -3.08 15.81
N ALA A 268 2.38 -2.13 15.46
CA ALA A 268 1.17 -1.81 16.22
C ALA A 268 0.03 -2.83 16.01
N LEU A 269 0.00 -3.53 14.88
CA LEU A 269 -1.14 -4.33 14.44
C LEU A 269 -1.64 -5.36 15.48
N PRO A 270 -0.78 -6.11 16.20
CA PRO A 270 -1.24 -7.04 17.23
C PRO A 270 -2.04 -6.36 18.36
N LEU A 271 -1.59 -5.17 18.78
CA LEU A 271 -2.24 -4.39 19.84
C LEU A 271 -3.52 -3.70 19.33
N VAL A 272 -3.54 -3.23 18.09
CA VAL A 272 -4.74 -2.71 17.43
C VAL A 272 -5.84 -3.78 17.39
N ILE A 273 -5.51 -4.99 16.94
CA ILE A 273 -6.47 -6.10 16.86
C ILE A 273 -6.98 -6.48 18.26
N SER A 274 -6.09 -6.65 19.22
CA SER A 274 -6.48 -7.04 20.57
C SER A 274 -7.33 -5.98 21.28
N GLY A 275 -6.99 -4.69 21.13
CA GLY A 275 -7.73 -3.57 21.69
C GLY A 275 -9.13 -3.42 21.09
N LEU A 276 -9.26 -3.51 19.76
CA LEU A 276 -10.57 -3.49 19.09
C LEU A 276 -11.45 -4.67 19.52
N ARG A 277 -10.89 -5.88 19.65
CA ARG A 277 -11.62 -7.04 20.18
C ARG A 277 -12.09 -6.84 21.62
N ALA A 278 -11.23 -6.30 22.47
CA ALA A 278 -11.59 -5.98 23.86
C ALA A 278 -12.73 -4.95 23.92
N ALA A 279 -12.83 -4.04 22.96
CA ALA A 279 -13.94 -3.10 22.80
C ALA A 279 -15.19 -3.72 22.11
N GLY A 280 -15.14 -5.03 21.79
CA GLY A 280 -16.26 -5.79 21.22
C GLY A 280 -16.40 -5.65 19.70
N TYR A 281 -15.37 -5.23 18.98
CA TYR A 281 -15.40 -5.12 17.51
C TYR A 281 -14.97 -6.44 16.86
N GLY A 282 -15.71 -6.81 15.78
CA GLY A 282 -15.29 -7.81 14.81
C GLY A 282 -14.57 -7.18 13.61
N PHE A 283 -13.99 -8.02 12.74
CA PHE A 283 -13.26 -7.56 11.57
C PHE A 283 -13.94 -8.01 10.28
N VAL A 284 -13.97 -7.14 9.27
CA VAL A 284 -14.54 -7.41 7.96
C VAL A 284 -13.62 -6.87 6.87
N THR A 285 -13.73 -7.41 5.65
CA THR A 285 -13.17 -6.75 4.47
C THR A 285 -14.12 -5.68 3.96
N LEU A 286 -13.65 -4.84 3.03
CA LEU A 286 -14.50 -3.83 2.40
C LEU A 286 -15.55 -4.41 1.43
N ASP A 287 -15.62 -5.73 1.25
CA ASP A 287 -16.79 -6.37 0.61
C ASP A 287 -18.09 -6.09 1.39
N ALA A 288 -17.98 -5.77 2.67
CA ALA A 288 -19.11 -5.34 3.49
C ALA A 288 -19.80 -4.05 2.98
N LEU A 289 -19.16 -3.26 2.12
CA LEU A 289 -19.80 -2.12 1.44
C LEU A 289 -20.90 -2.55 0.46
N GLY A 290 -20.86 -3.79 -0.03
CA GLY A 290 -21.89 -4.37 -0.92
C GLY A 290 -22.95 -5.18 -0.18
N ALA A 291 -22.76 -5.48 1.09
CA ALA A 291 -23.75 -6.15 1.94
C ALA A 291 -24.73 -5.08 2.46
N GLN A 292 -26.02 -5.28 2.18
CA GLN A 292 -27.08 -4.53 2.86
C GLN A 292 -27.36 -5.24 4.19
N ASP A 293 -27.38 -4.48 5.28
CA ASP A 293 -27.81 -5.00 6.60
C ASP A 293 -29.29 -5.43 6.57
#